data_3676af38cea2377ea8f5e4e8c49c2116
#
_entry.id   3676af38cea2377ea8f5e4e8c49c2116
#
_cell.length_a   1.000
_cell.length_b   1.000
_cell.length_c   1.000
_cell.angle_alpha   90.00
_cell.angle_beta   90.00
_cell.angle_gamma   90.00
#
_symmetry.space_group_name_H-M   'P 1'
#
loop_
_entity.id
_entity.type
_entity.pdbx_description
1 polymer ?
#
loop_
_entity_poly.entity_id
_entity_poly.type
_entity_poly.pdbx_seq_one_letter_code
_entity_poly.pdbx_strand_id
1 'polypeptide(L)'
;GCGKSTLLRVFNRIYALYPKLVAKGEVMLDGENILDPKYPMNRLRSKVGMVFQKPVPFPMTIYENVAYGIRHHERLNKAEMDARVELALRQAALWDEVKDKLKDSGLGLSGGQQQRLCIARAVALKPDVLLLDEPTSALDPISTSRIEQLVEDLKRDFTIMIVTHNMQQAARVSDFTAFMYLGDMIEHGATDQIFSNPVKQQTEDYITGRFG
;
A
#
# COMPACT_ATOMS: atom_id res chain seq x y z
N GLY A 1 14.79 11.79 5.70
CA GLY A 1 13.65 11.36 4.88
C GLY A 1 13.17 12.47 3.95
N CYS A 2 13.02 12.19 2.65
CA CYS A 2 12.61 13.17 1.63
C CYS A 2 11.07 13.39 1.55
N GLY A 3 10.29 12.98 2.55
CA GLY A 3 8.83 13.26 2.61
C GLY A 3 7.92 12.26 1.90
N LYS A 4 8.41 11.18 1.27
CA LYS A 4 7.58 10.21 0.52
C LYS A 4 6.43 9.60 1.34
N SER A 5 6.73 9.04 2.50
CA SER A 5 5.72 8.46 3.39
C SER A 5 4.76 9.53 3.94
N THR A 6 5.24 10.78 4.12
CA THR A 6 4.39 11.90 4.51
C THR A 6 3.38 12.21 3.41
N LEU A 7 3.81 12.28 2.15
CA LEU A 7 2.93 12.46 1.02
C LEU A 7 1.92 11.30 0.90
N LEU A 8 2.40 10.05 0.99
CA LEU A 8 1.53 8.88 0.91
C LEU A 8 0.38 8.94 1.95
N ARG A 9 0.69 9.39 3.17
CA ARG A 9 -0.29 9.54 4.25
C ARG A 9 -1.30 10.67 4.05
N VAL A 10 -1.09 11.55 3.09
CA VAL A 10 -2.08 12.57 2.70
C VAL A 10 -3.27 11.91 1.99
N PHE A 11 -3.04 10.90 1.17
CA PHE A 11 -4.09 10.29 0.34
C PHE A 11 -5.17 9.53 1.13
N ASN A 12 -4.90 9.11 2.36
CA ASN A 12 -5.91 8.50 3.25
C ASN A 12 -6.20 9.38 4.50
N ARG A 13 -5.65 10.59 4.53
CA ARG A 13 -5.78 11.56 5.62
C ARG A 13 -5.40 11.02 7.00
N ILE A 14 -4.46 10.06 7.06
CA ILE A 14 -4.00 9.52 8.36
C ILE A 14 -3.22 10.57 9.16
N TYR A 15 -2.65 11.58 8.50
CA TYR A 15 -2.03 12.72 9.16
C TYR A 15 -2.98 13.45 10.13
N ALA A 16 -4.29 13.41 9.86
CA ALA A 16 -5.29 14.05 10.71
C ALA A 16 -5.40 13.42 12.11
N LEU A 17 -4.81 12.24 12.33
CA LEU A 17 -4.68 11.64 13.68
C LEU A 17 -3.59 12.30 14.51
N TYR A 18 -2.71 13.10 13.90
CA TYR A 18 -1.61 13.77 14.59
C TYR A 18 -1.95 15.25 14.76
N PRO A 19 -2.09 15.75 16.01
CA PRO A 19 -2.34 17.16 16.26
C PRO A 19 -1.27 18.04 15.58
N LYS A 20 -1.69 19.13 14.95
CA LYS A 20 -0.86 20.13 14.27
C LYS A 20 -0.39 19.75 12.86
N LEU A 21 -0.67 18.54 12.32
CA LEU A 21 -0.39 18.27 10.92
C LEU A 21 -1.57 18.73 10.05
N VAL A 22 -1.26 19.49 9.01
CA VAL A 22 -2.23 20.02 8.06
C VAL A 22 -1.73 19.77 6.64
N ALA A 23 -2.58 19.24 5.77
CA ALA A 23 -2.36 19.20 4.34
C ALA A 23 -3.12 20.36 3.68
N LYS A 24 -2.49 21.02 2.72
CA LYS A 24 -3.08 22.09 1.92
C LYS A 24 -2.98 21.73 0.43
N GLY A 25 -3.96 22.12 -0.33
CA GLY A 25 -4.05 21.83 -1.75
C GLY A 25 -5.29 20.99 -2.07
N GLU A 26 -5.26 20.31 -3.19
CA GLU A 26 -6.36 19.47 -3.66
C GLU A 26 -5.83 18.07 -3.99
N VAL A 27 -6.60 17.06 -3.62
CA VAL A 27 -6.40 15.66 -4.01
C VAL A 27 -7.73 15.13 -4.49
N MET A 28 -7.81 14.87 -5.79
CA MET A 28 -9.04 14.43 -6.42
C MET A 28 -9.12 12.91 -6.49
N LEU A 29 -10.22 12.35 -6.00
CA LEU A 29 -10.57 10.93 -6.13
C LEU A 29 -12.00 10.87 -6.69
N ASP A 30 -12.16 10.28 -7.87
CA ASP A 30 -13.45 10.20 -8.58
C ASP A 30 -14.18 11.55 -8.72
N GLY A 31 -13.43 12.63 -8.95
CA GLY A 31 -13.97 13.98 -9.12
C GLY A 31 -14.31 14.73 -7.83
N GLU A 32 -14.04 14.12 -6.66
CA GLU A 32 -14.25 14.75 -5.35
C GLU A 32 -12.90 15.06 -4.67
N ASN A 33 -12.76 16.25 -4.08
CA ASN A 33 -11.56 16.59 -3.32
C ASN A 33 -11.57 15.90 -1.95
N ILE A 34 -10.71 14.89 -1.76
CA ILE A 34 -10.63 14.14 -0.51
C ILE A 34 -10.02 14.94 0.65
N LEU A 35 -9.44 16.11 0.40
CA LEU A 35 -8.95 17.01 1.46
C LEU A 35 -10.04 17.96 1.98
N ASP A 36 -11.20 18.03 1.32
CA ASP A 36 -12.34 18.81 1.85
C ASP A 36 -12.70 18.30 3.26
N PRO A 37 -12.79 19.19 4.26
CA PRO A 37 -13.22 18.81 5.61
C PRO A 37 -14.58 18.09 5.67
N LYS A 38 -15.45 18.34 4.68
CA LYS A 38 -16.76 17.71 4.56
C LYS A 38 -16.70 16.29 3.99
N TYR A 39 -15.58 15.89 3.37
CA TYR A 39 -15.46 14.54 2.80
C TYR A 39 -15.50 13.49 3.92
N PRO A 40 -16.41 12.49 3.88
CA PRO A 40 -16.58 11.53 4.98
C PRO A 40 -15.35 10.62 5.14
N MET A 41 -14.72 10.63 6.32
CA MET A 41 -13.50 9.87 6.59
C MET A 41 -13.69 8.36 6.45
N ASN A 42 -14.86 7.83 6.84
CA ASN A 42 -15.14 6.40 6.72
C ASN A 42 -15.21 5.98 5.25
N ARG A 43 -15.84 6.80 4.40
CA ARG A 43 -15.89 6.59 2.95
C ARG A 43 -14.47 6.67 2.35
N LEU A 44 -13.66 7.63 2.76
CA LEU A 44 -12.28 7.73 2.28
C LEU A 44 -11.49 6.46 2.61
N ARG A 45 -11.54 6.02 3.87
CA ARG A 45 -10.74 4.88 4.33
C ARG A 45 -11.22 3.52 3.84
N SER A 46 -12.45 3.41 3.37
CA SER A 46 -12.89 2.22 2.64
C SER A 46 -12.38 2.20 1.19
N LYS A 47 -12.29 3.39 0.56
CA LYS A 47 -11.80 3.52 -0.82
C LYS A 47 -10.27 3.51 -0.94
N VAL A 48 -9.56 3.95 0.09
CA VAL A 48 -8.10 4.09 0.08
C VAL A 48 -7.50 3.23 1.18
N GLY A 49 -7.13 2.00 0.81
CA GLY A 49 -6.45 1.06 1.70
C GLY A 49 -4.98 1.47 1.92
N MET A 50 -4.42 1.12 3.09
CA MET A 50 -3.01 1.41 3.38
C MET A 50 -2.33 0.25 4.09
N VAL A 51 -1.12 -0.07 3.64
CA VAL A 51 -0.20 -1.03 4.24
C VAL A 51 1.07 -0.27 4.65
N PHE A 52 1.46 -0.43 5.90
CA PHE A 52 2.60 0.27 6.48
C PHE A 52 3.91 -0.47 6.26
N GLN A 53 5.02 0.23 6.40
CA GLN A 53 6.38 -0.28 6.28
C GLN A 53 6.64 -1.49 7.20
N LYS A 54 6.24 -1.39 8.47
CA LYS A 54 6.28 -2.53 9.39
C LYS A 54 4.94 -3.25 9.34
N PRO A 55 4.92 -4.56 9.13
CA PRO A 55 3.67 -5.30 9.24
C PRO A 55 3.13 -5.19 10.66
N VAL A 56 1.85 -4.83 10.77
CA VAL A 56 1.15 -4.71 12.05
C VAL A 56 -0.15 -5.54 11.97
N PRO A 57 -0.06 -6.86 12.05
CA PRO A 57 -1.26 -7.68 12.26
C PRO A 57 -1.91 -7.28 13.59
N PHE A 58 -3.24 -7.32 13.63
CA PHE A 58 -3.94 -7.17 14.90
C PHE A 58 -3.69 -8.41 15.78
N PRO A 59 -3.73 -8.29 17.12
CA PRO A 59 -3.61 -9.42 18.05
C PRO A 59 -4.87 -10.29 18.03
N MET A 60 -5.18 -10.81 16.86
CA MET A 60 -6.36 -11.59 16.49
C MET A 60 -5.93 -12.76 15.62
N THR A 61 -6.87 -13.65 15.31
CA THR A 61 -6.61 -14.75 14.37
C THR A 61 -6.33 -14.23 12.96
N ILE A 62 -5.78 -15.08 12.10
CA ILE A 62 -5.55 -14.78 10.68
C ILE A 62 -6.88 -14.40 10.03
N TYR A 63 -7.93 -15.19 10.27
CA TYR A 63 -9.28 -14.92 9.77
C TYR A 63 -9.80 -13.55 10.23
N GLU A 64 -9.74 -13.27 11.53
CA GLU A 64 -10.25 -12.03 12.10
C GLU A 64 -9.48 -10.80 11.61
N ASN A 65 -8.18 -10.91 11.34
CA ASN A 65 -7.42 -9.83 10.74
C ASN A 65 -8.01 -9.38 9.40
N VAL A 66 -8.42 -10.32 8.55
CA VAL A 66 -9.00 -10.02 7.23
C VAL A 66 -10.46 -9.59 7.37
N ALA A 67 -11.25 -10.29 8.19
CA ALA A 67 -12.68 -10.03 8.37
C ALA A 67 -12.98 -8.71 9.10
N TYR A 68 -12.02 -8.17 9.86
CA TYR A 68 -12.22 -7.02 10.74
C TYR A 68 -12.81 -5.81 10.00
N GLY A 69 -12.16 -5.37 8.92
CA GLY A 69 -12.62 -4.23 8.14
C GLY A 69 -13.97 -4.48 7.49
N ILE A 70 -14.18 -5.67 6.95
CA ILE A 70 -15.44 -6.05 6.28
C ILE A 70 -16.62 -5.89 7.24
N ARG A 71 -16.50 -6.39 8.47
CA ARG A 71 -17.56 -6.29 9.48
C ARG A 71 -17.95 -4.87 9.87
N HIS A 72 -17.02 -3.92 9.74
CA HIS A 72 -17.29 -2.51 10.02
C HIS A 72 -18.03 -1.79 8.89
N HIS A 73 -17.86 -2.27 7.66
CA HIS A 73 -18.40 -1.60 6.46
C HIS A 73 -19.55 -2.33 5.81
N GLU A 74 -19.62 -3.67 5.96
CA GLU A 74 -20.60 -4.52 5.27
C GLU A 74 -21.29 -5.48 6.27
N ARG A 75 -22.53 -5.84 5.96
CA ARG A 75 -23.26 -6.89 6.69
C ARG A 75 -23.36 -8.13 5.80
N LEU A 76 -22.40 -9.01 5.92
CA LEU A 76 -22.35 -10.26 5.20
C LEU A 76 -22.80 -11.42 6.10
N ASN A 77 -23.47 -12.41 5.51
CA ASN A 77 -23.67 -13.68 6.19
C ASN A 77 -22.35 -14.46 6.29
N LYS A 78 -22.37 -15.59 7.03
CA LYS A 78 -21.15 -16.35 7.28
C LYS A 78 -20.48 -16.85 6.00
N ALA A 79 -21.25 -17.40 5.07
CA ALA A 79 -20.71 -17.95 3.82
C ALA A 79 -20.11 -16.86 2.93
N GLU A 80 -20.75 -15.71 2.84
CA GLU A 80 -20.22 -14.54 2.12
C GLU A 80 -18.94 -14.01 2.76
N MET A 81 -18.88 -13.97 4.11
CA MET A 81 -17.68 -13.55 4.83
C MET A 81 -16.53 -14.54 4.61
N ASP A 82 -16.79 -15.85 4.72
CA ASP A 82 -15.78 -16.88 4.49
C ASP A 82 -15.21 -16.79 3.07
N ALA A 83 -16.07 -16.61 2.06
CA ALA A 83 -15.66 -16.43 0.67
C ALA A 83 -14.83 -15.14 0.47
N ARG A 84 -15.22 -14.04 1.11
CA ARG A 84 -14.48 -12.78 1.03
C ARG A 84 -13.10 -12.87 1.67
N VAL A 85 -12.99 -13.52 2.82
CA VAL A 85 -11.72 -13.76 3.52
C VAL A 85 -10.81 -14.67 2.68
N GLU A 86 -11.34 -15.76 2.15
CA GLU A 86 -10.58 -16.64 1.25
C GLU A 86 -10.05 -15.87 0.03
N LEU A 87 -10.93 -15.12 -0.64
CA LEU A 87 -10.55 -14.33 -1.83
C LEU A 87 -9.41 -13.36 -1.50
N ALA A 88 -9.51 -12.61 -0.40
CA ALA A 88 -8.49 -11.65 0.00
C ALA A 88 -7.14 -12.34 0.33
N LEU A 89 -7.17 -13.49 1.00
CA LEU A 89 -5.97 -14.28 1.27
C LEU A 89 -5.36 -14.86 0.00
N ARG A 90 -6.17 -15.25 -1.01
CA ARG A 90 -5.68 -15.68 -2.32
C ARG A 90 -5.06 -14.51 -3.09
N GLN A 91 -5.75 -13.36 -3.13
CA GLN A 91 -5.21 -12.13 -3.74
C GLN A 91 -3.88 -11.70 -3.11
N ALA A 92 -3.69 -11.95 -1.81
CA ALA A 92 -2.43 -11.69 -1.11
C ALA A 92 -1.40 -12.84 -1.21
N ALA A 93 -1.64 -13.86 -2.06
CA ALA A 93 -0.80 -15.04 -2.21
C ALA A 93 -0.45 -15.73 -0.87
N LEU A 94 -1.40 -15.75 0.08
CA LEU A 94 -1.20 -16.28 1.43
C LEU A 94 -2.08 -17.50 1.75
N TRP A 95 -3.18 -17.71 0.99
CA TRP A 95 -4.17 -18.74 1.26
C TRP A 95 -3.60 -20.13 1.49
N ASP A 96 -2.78 -20.62 0.57
CA ASP A 96 -2.24 -21.98 0.63
C ASP A 96 -1.33 -22.24 1.82
N GLU A 97 -0.75 -21.17 2.39
CA GLU A 97 0.10 -21.26 3.57
C GLU A 97 -0.69 -21.20 4.89
N VAL A 98 -1.95 -20.73 4.85
CA VAL A 98 -2.72 -20.47 6.10
C VAL A 98 -4.10 -21.09 6.16
N LYS A 99 -4.62 -21.69 5.08
CA LYS A 99 -6.00 -22.23 4.98
C LYS A 99 -6.34 -23.22 6.12
N ASP A 100 -5.38 -24.00 6.60
CA ASP A 100 -5.59 -24.99 7.63
C ASP A 100 -5.37 -24.46 9.07
N LYS A 101 -4.97 -23.17 9.18
CA LYS A 101 -4.66 -22.50 10.46
C LYS A 101 -5.25 -21.11 10.59
N LEU A 102 -6.39 -20.86 9.96
CA LEU A 102 -7.07 -19.55 9.97
C LEU A 102 -7.45 -19.06 11.38
N LYS A 103 -7.56 -19.96 12.34
CA LYS A 103 -7.84 -19.67 13.76
C LYS A 103 -6.60 -19.34 14.58
N ASP A 104 -5.40 -19.56 14.04
CA ASP A 104 -4.16 -19.24 14.71
C ASP A 104 -3.93 -17.72 14.72
N SER A 105 -3.09 -17.27 15.66
CA SER A 105 -2.74 -15.86 15.78
C SER A 105 -1.99 -15.34 14.55
N GLY A 106 -2.43 -14.21 14.01
CA GLY A 106 -1.72 -13.52 12.93
C GLY A 106 -0.30 -13.08 13.33
N LEU A 107 -0.05 -12.90 14.62
CA LEU A 107 1.28 -12.53 15.15
C LEU A 107 2.30 -13.68 15.07
N GLY A 108 1.85 -14.93 14.97
CA GLY A 108 2.69 -16.11 14.83
C GLY A 108 3.25 -16.34 13.43
N LEU A 109 2.85 -15.55 12.46
CA LEU A 109 3.32 -15.64 11.08
C LEU A 109 4.73 -15.06 10.93
N SER A 110 5.48 -15.50 9.90
CA SER A 110 6.76 -14.89 9.53
C SER A 110 6.56 -13.45 9.04
N GLY A 111 7.62 -12.62 9.02
CA GLY A 111 7.52 -11.20 8.60
C GLY A 111 6.90 -11.02 7.22
N GLY A 112 7.31 -11.82 6.22
CA GLY A 112 6.72 -11.79 4.88
C GLY A 112 5.26 -12.25 4.84
N GLN A 113 4.88 -13.25 5.66
CA GLN A 113 3.49 -13.67 5.81
C GLN A 113 2.64 -12.60 6.50
N GLN A 114 3.18 -11.94 7.54
CA GLN A 114 2.50 -10.83 8.20
C GLN A 114 2.26 -9.65 7.26
N GLN A 115 3.23 -9.33 6.40
CA GLN A 115 3.08 -8.29 5.38
C GLN A 115 1.95 -8.64 4.40
N ARG A 116 1.93 -9.88 3.90
CA ARG A 116 0.86 -10.36 3.02
C ARG A 116 -0.50 -10.41 3.73
N LEU A 117 -0.53 -10.73 5.03
CA LEU A 117 -1.76 -10.65 5.83
C LEU A 117 -2.28 -9.19 5.94
N CYS A 118 -1.38 -8.22 6.12
CA CYS A 118 -1.75 -6.80 6.11
C CYS A 118 -2.27 -6.34 4.73
N ILE A 119 -1.71 -6.87 3.64
CA ILE A 119 -2.22 -6.64 2.29
C ILE A 119 -3.60 -7.29 2.12
N ALA A 120 -3.78 -8.56 2.53
CA ALA A 120 -5.07 -9.24 2.49
C ALA A 120 -6.15 -8.45 3.24
N ARG A 121 -5.83 -7.94 4.42
CA ARG A 121 -6.73 -7.08 5.20
C ARG A 121 -7.13 -5.80 4.46
N ALA A 122 -6.20 -5.19 3.73
CA ALA A 122 -6.46 -3.97 2.97
C ALA A 122 -7.33 -4.24 1.74
N VAL A 123 -7.01 -5.27 0.94
CA VAL A 123 -7.74 -5.59 -0.30
C VAL A 123 -9.11 -6.22 -0.04
N ALA A 124 -9.35 -6.79 1.16
CA ALA A 124 -10.63 -7.37 1.54
C ALA A 124 -11.80 -6.38 1.47
N LEU A 125 -11.54 -5.09 1.62
CA LEU A 125 -12.51 -4.01 1.48
C LEU A 125 -12.76 -3.60 0.01
N LYS A 126 -12.02 -4.17 -0.94
CA LYS A 126 -12.05 -3.82 -2.37
C LYS A 126 -11.85 -2.31 -2.58
N PRO A 127 -10.74 -1.74 -2.09
CA PRO A 127 -10.48 -0.31 -2.22
C PRO A 127 -10.27 0.09 -3.69
N ASP A 128 -10.51 1.35 -4.03
CA ASP A 128 -10.18 1.89 -5.35
C ASP A 128 -8.66 2.12 -5.47
N VAL A 129 -8.01 2.46 -4.34
CA VAL A 129 -6.58 2.74 -4.27
C VAL A 129 -5.93 1.98 -3.11
N LEU A 130 -4.78 1.36 -3.37
CA LEU A 130 -3.96 0.69 -2.36
C LEU A 130 -2.63 1.44 -2.18
N LEU A 131 -2.40 1.95 -0.99
CA LEU A 131 -1.17 2.65 -0.61
C LEU A 131 -0.21 1.67 0.09
N LEU A 132 1.02 1.56 -0.41
CA LEU A 132 2.06 0.69 0.13
C LEU A 132 3.28 1.53 0.55
N ASP A 133 3.52 1.64 1.86
CA ASP A 133 4.65 2.40 2.42
C ASP A 133 5.83 1.46 2.65
N GLU A 134 6.80 1.45 1.74
CA GLU A 134 8.01 0.62 1.77
C GLU A 134 7.75 -0.87 2.11
N PRO A 135 6.86 -1.58 1.41
CA PRO A 135 6.31 -2.86 1.84
C PRO A 135 7.33 -4.00 1.92
N THR A 136 8.55 -3.80 1.43
CA THR A 136 9.60 -4.82 1.37
C THR A 136 10.84 -4.48 2.19
N SER A 137 10.91 -3.31 2.83
CA SER A 137 12.12 -2.77 3.45
C SER A 137 12.69 -3.62 4.60
N ALA A 138 11.86 -4.42 5.25
CA ALA A 138 12.24 -5.27 6.37
C ALA A 138 12.19 -6.78 6.03
N LEU A 139 12.14 -7.13 4.75
CA LEU A 139 11.97 -8.50 4.28
C LEU A 139 13.26 -9.06 3.66
N ASP A 140 13.39 -10.37 3.73
CA ASP A 140 14.41 -11.12 3.00
C ASP A 140 14.16 -11.07 1.48
N PRO A 141 15.19 -11.40 0.64
CA PRO A 141 15.05 -11.31 -0.82
C PRO A 141 13.93 -12.18 -1.40
N ILE A 142 13.66 -13.34 -0.83
CA ILE A 142 12.60 -14.26 -1.31
C ILE A 142 11.22 -13.65 -1.03
N SER A 143 11.02 -13.16 0.19
CA SER A 143 9.79 -12.45 0.58
C SER A 143 9.59 -11.16 -0.21
N THR A 144 10.66 -10.43 -0.50
CA THR A 144 10.64 -9.24 -1.36
C THR A 144 10.14 -9.58 -2.76
N SER A 145 10.71 -10.60 -3.40
CA SER A 145 10.29 -11.04 -4.75
C SER A 145 8.82 -11.46 -4.77
N ARG A 146 8.32 -12.13 -3.72
CA ARG A 146 6.90 -12.50 -3.60
C ARG A 146 5.98 -11.27 -3.49
N ILE A 147 6.40 -10.23 -2.76
CA ILE A 147 5.62 -8.98 -2.67
C ILE A 147 5.64 -8.23 -4.01
N GLU A 148 6.76 -8.20 -4.71
CA GLU A 148 6.83 -7.58 -6.05
C GLU A 148 5.90 -8.28 -7.04
N GLN A 149 5.92 -9.61 -7.09
CA GLN A 149 4.99 -10.38 -7.92
C GLN A 149 3.52 -10.12 -7.53
N LEU A 150 3.25 -10.07 -6.23
CA LEU A 150 1.93 -9.75 -5.71
C LEU A 150 1.45 -8.36 -6.15
N VAL A 151 2.33 -7.36 -6.14
CA VAL A 151 2.01 -6.00 -6.62
C VAL A 151 1.65 -6.02 -8.11
N GLU A 152 2.40 -6.75 -8.93
CA GLU A 152 2.09 -6.94 -10.36
C GLU A 152 0.72 -7.59 -10.60
N ASP A 153 0.35 -8.57 -9.79
CA ASP A 153 -0.95 -9.22 -9.90
C ASP A 153 -2.09 -8.29 -9.45
N LEU A 154 -1.89 -7.55 -8.36
CA LEU A 154 -2.88 -6.63 -7.81
C LEU A 154 -3.12 -5.38 -8.67
N LYS A 155 -2.16 -4.96 -9.50
CA LYS A 155 -2.31 -3.83 -10.45
C LYS A 155 -3.46 -4.01 -11.42
N ARG A 156 -3.91 -5.25 -11.66
CA ARG A 156 -5.04 -5.56 -12.55
C ARG A 156 -6.38 -5.12 -11.97
N ASP A 157 -6.49 -5.12 -10.64
CA ASP A 157 -7.74 -4.88 -9.93
C ASP A 157 -7.73 -3.55 -9.18
N PHE A 158 -6.54 -3.00 -8.83
CA PHE A 158 -6.39 -1.85 -7.95
C PHE A 158 -5.45 -0.81 -8.53
N THR A 159 -5.74 0.47 -8.30
CA THR A 159 -4.73 1.52 -8.45
C THR A 159 -3.75 1.43 -7.27
N ILE A 160 -2.46 1.24 -7.54
CA ILE A 160 -1.45 1.08 -6.49
C ILE A 160 -0.51 2.28 -6.47
N MET A 161 -0.32 2.86 -5.28
CA MET A 161 0.73 3.81 -5.03
C MET A 161 1.73 3.22 -4.03
N ILE A 162 2.96 3.01 -4.48
CA ILE A 162 4.03 2.43 -3.67
C ILE A 162 5.11 3.47 -3.37
N VAL A 163 5.52 3.55 -2.12
CA VAL A 163 6.73 4.28 -1.71
C VAL A 163 7.86 3.29 -1.52
N THR A 164 8.98 3.55 -2.15
CA THR A 164 10.20 2.76 -1.99
C THR A 164 11.44 3.65 -2.04
N HIS A 165 12.51 3.22 -1.41
CA HIS A 165 13.85 3.78 -1.59
C HIS A 165 14.71 2.93 -2.53
N ASN A 166 14.17 1.80 -3.02
CA ASN A 166 14.87 0.91 -3.95
C ASN A 166 14.46 1.25 -5.39
N MET A 167 15.38 1.87 -6.13
CA MET A 167 15.15 2.26 -7.52
C MET A 167 14.90 1.07 -8.44
N GLN A 168 15.59 -0.05 -8.22
CA GLN A 168 15.41 -1.25 -9.02
C GLN A 168 14.01 -1.83 -8.83
N GLN A 169 13.48 -1.78 -7.60
CA GLN A 169 12.09 -2.16 -7.34
C GLN A 169 11.13 -1.24 -8.08
N ALA A 170 11.29 0.09 -7.95
CA ALA A 170 10.45 1.04 -8.68
C ALA A 170 10.45 0.77 -10.18
N ALA A 171 11.64 0.55 -10.77
CA ALA A 171 11.77 0.25 -12.20
C ALA A 171 11.05 -1.04 -12.63
N ARG A 172 10.95 -2.05 -11.74
CA ARG A 172 10.30 -3.33 -12.07
C ARG A 172 8.78 -3.30 -11.93
N VAL A 173 8.26 -2.63 -10.89
CA VAL A 173 6.85 -2.80 -10.51
C VAL A 173 5.95 -1.63 -10.87
N SER A 174 6.49 -0.46 -11.25
CA SER A 174 5.67 0.72 -11.50
C SER A 174 5.54 1.08 -12.98
N ASP A 175 4.37 1.58 -13.36
CA ASP A 175 4.09 2.12 -14.70
C ASP A 175 4.50 3.59 -14.77
N PHE A 176 4.33 4.31 -13.65
CA PHE A 176 4.75 5.71 -13.48
C PHE A 176 5.61 5.85 -12.24
N THR A 177 6.63 6.68 -12.31
CA THR A 177 7.55 6.96 -11.21
C THR A 177 7.59 8.45 -10.90
N ALA A 178 7.57 8.78 -9.61
CA ALA A 178 7.78 10.13 -9.10
C ALA A 178 9.07 10.16 -8.26
N PHE A 179 9.99 11.04 -8.62
CA PHE A 179 11.19 11.28 -7.84
C PHE A 179 11.01 12.48 -6.90
N MET A 180 11.24 12.24 -5.61
CA MET A 180 11.12 13.27 -4.56
C MET A 180 12.47 13.47 -3.86
N TYR A 181 12.81 14.75 -3.64
CA TYR A 181 14.01 15.15 -2.92
C TYR A 181 13.71 16.32 -1.97
N LEU A 182 14.11 16.22 -0.71
CA LEU A 182 13.94 17.24 0.36
C LEU A 182 12.52 17.83 0.47
N GLY A 183 11.49 17.06 0.17
CA GLY A 183 10.10 17.48 0.25
C GLY A 183 9.48 17.92 -1.07
N ASP A 184 10.31 18.16 -2.07
CA ASP A 184 9.88 18.58 -3.41
C ASP A 184 9.70 17.38 -4.35
N MET A 185 8.70 17.45 -5.22
CA MET A 185 8.57 16.55 -6.34
C MET A 185 9.42 17.08 -7.49
N ILE A 186 10.55 16.41 -7.76
CA ILE A 186 11.52 16.84 -8.76
C ILE A 186 11.05 16.48 -10.17
N GLU A 187 10.61 15.22 -10.34
CA GLU A 187 10.18 14.72 -11.64
C GLU A 187 9.12 13.62 -11.46
N HIS A 188 8.19 13.55 -12.42
CA HIS A 188 7.18 12.51 -12.51
C HIS A 188 6.93 12.18 -13.97
N GLY A 189 6.85 10.90 -14.30
CA GLY A 189 6.60 10.44 -15.67
C GLY A 189 6.49 8.92 -15.76
N ALA A 190 6.38 8.43 -17.00
CA ALA A 190 6.45 6.99 -17.27
C ALA A 190 7.76 6.42 -16.73
N THR A 191 7.70 5.25 -16.11
CA THR A 191 8.87 4.64 -15.45
C THR A 191 10.03 4.47 -16.40
N ASP A 192 9.79 3.96 -17.61
CA ASP A 192 10.85 3.78 -18.62
C ASP A 192 11.56 5.10 -18.96
N GLN A 193 10.80 6.20 -19.08
CA GLN A 193 11.38 7.53 -19.34
C GLN A 193 12.23 8.00 -18.16
N ILE A 194 11.71 7.91 -16.94
CA ILE A 194 12.40 8.36 -15.73
C ILE A 194 13.74 7.62 -15.56
N PHE A 195 13.78 6.32 -15.85
CA PHE A 195 14.98 5.52 -15.64
C PHE A 195 15.95 5.50 -16.83
N SER A 196 15.48 5.75 -18.06
CA SER A 196 16.33 5.71 -19.26
C SER A 196 16.75 7.10 -19.75
N ASN A 197 15.88 8.11 -19.64
CA ASN A 197 16.11 9.44 -20.17
C ASN A 197 15.36 10.51 -19.35
N PRO A 198 15.74 10.71 -18.07
CA PRO A 198 15.12 11.72 -17.22
C PRO A 198 15.34 13.13 -17.78
N VAL A 199 14.38 14.01 -17.58
CA VAL A 199 14.45 15.41 -18.03
C VAL A 199 15.26 16.26 -17.03
N LYS A 200 15.22 15.89 -15.75
CA LYS A 200 15.88 16.64 -14.68
C LYS A 200 17.27 16.07 -14.38
N GLN A 201 18.30 16.92 -14.37
CA GLN A 201 19.65 16.53 -14.01
C GLN A 201 19.74 15.88 -12.63
N GLN A 202 18.96 16.38 -11.66
CA GLN A 202 18.89 15.79 -10.31
C GLN A 202 18.37 14.34 -10.32
N THR A 203 17.43 14.01 -11.20
CA THR A 203 16.93 12.65 -11.37
C THR A 203 18.02 11.76 -11.97
N GLU A 204 18.72 12.24 -13.00
CA GLU A 204 19.83 11.52 -13.63
C GLU A 204 20.98 11.25 -12.64
N ASP A 205 21.38 12.26 -11.88
CA ASP A 205 22.43 12.14 -10.86
C ASP A 205 22.07 11.12 -9.78
N TYR A 206 20.79 11.10 -9.37
CA TYR A 206 20.30 10.12 -8.39
C TYR A 206 20.32 8.69 -8.95
N ILE A 207 19.82 8.48 -10.18
CA ILE A 207 19.77 7.16 -10.83
C ILE A 207 21.19 6.62 -11.09
N THR A 208 22.11 7.48 -11.50
CA THR A 208 23.49 7.10 -11.80
C THR A 208 24.41 7.02 -10.58
N GLY A 209 23.88 7.30 -9.37
CA GLY A 209 24.66 7.28 -8.13
C GLY A 209 25.65 8.45 -7.99
N ARG A 210 25.51 9.51 -8.78
CA ARG A 210 26.30 10.74 -8.70
C ARG A 210 25.74 11.77 -7.72
N PHE A 211 24.76 11.38 -6.97
CA PHE A 211 24.09 12.23 -5.99
C PHE A 211 24.91 12.24 -4.70
N GLY A 212 25.65 13.32 -4.44
CA GLY A 212 26.50 13.53 -3.28
C GLY A 212 26.50 14.99 -2.87
#